data_7c81a7e5af7b90eb91e81d2b2b78db19
#
_entry.id   7c81a7e5af7b90eb91e81d2b2b78db19
#
_cell.length_a   1.000
_cell.length_b   1.000
_cell.length_c   1.000
_cell.angle_alpha   90.00
_cell.angle_beta   90.00
_cell.angle_gamma   90.00
#
_symmetry.space_group_name_H-M   'P 1'
#
loop_
_entity.id
_entity.type
_entity.pdbx_description
1 polymer ?
#
loop_
_entity_poly.entity_id
_entity_poly.type
_entity_poly.pdbx_seq_one_letter_code
_entity_poly.pdbx_strand_id
1 'polypeptide(L)'
;MLHTSDFDFELPSELIASHPLARRDASRMLVVGDQGLSDRHIRDFLDYIRPGDVVVFNNSRVIPARFDATDAAGHTYEITLHTA
;
A
#
# COMPACT_ATOMS: atom_id res chain seq x y z
N MET A 1 -1.31 23.02 -15.79
CA MET A 1 -1.85 22.71 -14.46
C MET A 1 -2.28 21.25 -14.41
N LEU A 2 -1.99 20.55 -13.31
CA LEU A 2 -2.42 19.18 -13.14
C LEU A 2 -3.90 19.12 -12.73
N HIS A 3 -4.62 18.17 -13.30
CA HIS A 3 -6.00 17.87 -12.94
C HIS A 3 -6.08 16.48 -12.31
N THR A 4 -7.10 16.24 -11.52
CA THR A 4 -7.32 14.92 -10.93
C THR A 4 -7.42 13.84 -12.00
N SER A 5 -8.02 14.18 -13.15
CA SER A 5 -8.14 13.24 -14.27
C SER A 5 -6.80 12.84 -14.89
N ASP A 6 -5.75 13.63 -14.68
CA ASP A 6 -4.41 13.29 -15.18
C ASP A 6 -3.83 12.04 -14.48
N PHE A 7 -4.41 11.67 -13.35
CA PHE A 7 -4.00 10.51 -12.58
C PHE A 7 -4.90 9.29 -12.82
N ASP A 8 -5.87 9.42 -13.71
CA ASP A 8 -6.74 8.30 -14.04
C ASP A 8 -5.98 7.28 -14.89
N PHE A 9 -6.16 6.02 -14.55
CA PHE A 9 -5.60 4.93 -15.32
C PHE A 9 -6.44 3.68 -15.09
N GLU A 10 -6.33 2.73 -16.01
CA GLU A 10 -7.00 1.46 -15.86
C GLU A 10 -6.19 0.56 -14.94
N LEU A 11 -6.81 0.13 -13.84
CA LEU A 11 -6.19 -0.78 -12.88
C LEU A 11 -6.88 -2.14 -12.97
N PRO A 12 -6.22 -3.14 -13.59
CA PRO A 12 -6.79 -4.49 -13.60
C PRO A 12 -6.90 -5.04 -12.18
N SER A 13 -8.04 -5.68 -11.88
CA SER A 13 -8.32 -6.16 -10.53
C SER A 13 -7.31 -7.22 -10.05
N GLU A 14 -6.76 -7.99 -10.98
CA GLU A 14 -5.76 -9.01 -10.66
C GLU A 14 -4.42 -8.43 -10.19
N LEU A 15 -4.19 -7.13 -10.43
CA LEU A 15 -2.98 -6.46 -9.96
C LEU A 15 -3.11 -5.91 -8.54
N ILE A 16 -4.30 -5.99 -7.97
CA ILE A 16 -4.54 -5.55 -6.59
C ILE A 16 -4.22 -6.74 -5.68
N ALA A 17 -3.21 -6.55 -4.83
CA ALA A 17 -2.80 -7.60 -3.91
C ALA A 17 -3.90 -7.88 -2.87
N SER A 18 -4.20 -9.15 -2.65
CA SER A 18 -5.17 -9.59 -1.65
C SER A 18 -4.52 -10.23 -0.44
N HIS A 19 -3.25 -10.60 -0.54
CA HIS A 19 -2.50 -11.27 0.52
C HIS A 19 -1.07 -10.72 0.57
N PRO A 20 -0.48 -10.61 1.76
CA PRO A 20 0.94 -10.26 1.86
C PRO A 20 1.81 -11.43 1.42
N LEU A 21 3.04 -11.13 1.04
CA LEU A 21 4.02 -12.17 0.77
C LEU A 21 4.45 -12.83 2.07
N ALA A 22 4.85 -14.10 1.99
CA ALA A 22 5.34 -14.85 3.15
C ALA A 22 6.56 -14.15 3.78
N ARG A 23 7.44 -13.61 2.94
CA ARG A 23 8.56 -12.77 3.40
C ARG A 23 8.25 -11.33 3.08
N ARG A 24 8.16 -10.49 4.10
CA ARG A 24 7.79 -9.07 3.94
C ARG A 24 8.82 -8.29 3.13
N ASP A 25 10.09 -8.62 3.27
CA ASP A 25 11.17 -7.96 2.55
C ASP A 25 11.26 -8.37 1.08
N ALA A 26 10.47 -9.35 0.67
CA ALA A 26 10.36 -9.77 -0.73
C ALA A 26 9.35 -8.92 -1.53
N SER A 27 8.65 -8.00 -0.89
CA SER A 27 7.74 -7.08 -1.58
C SER A 27 8.51 -6.24 -2.60
N ARG A 28 7.85 -5.96 -3.71
CA ARG A 28 8.46 -5.16 -4.77
C ARG A 28 8.59 -3.71 -4.37
N MET A 29 9.65 -3.09 -4.82
CA MET A 29 9.95 -1.68 -4.59
C MET A 29 10.27 -1.03 -5.94
N LEU A 30 9.59 0.07 -6.25
CA LEU A 30 9.90 0.85 -7.45
C LEU A 30 10.84 1.98 -7.05
N VAL A 31 11.98 2.04 -7.72
CA VAL A 31 12.94 3.11 -7.52
C VAL A 31 12.80 4.11 -8.66
N VAL A 32 12.53 5.36 -8.30
CA VAL A 32 12.42 6.46 -9.26
C VAL A 32 13.69 7.28 -9.15
N GLY A 33 14.54 7.19 -10.15
CA GLY A 33 15.81 7.89 -10.17
C GLY A 33 15.93 8.80 -11.38
N ASP A 34 17.05 9.51 -11.45
CA ASP A 34 17.33 10.44 -12.56
C ASP A 34 17.46 9.70 -13.90
N GLN A 35 17.85 8.44 -13.86
CA GLN A 35 18.05 7.61 -15.04
C GLN A 35 16.81 6.79 -15.42
N GLY A 36 15.69 7.00 -14.74
CA GLY A 36 14.44 6.30 -14.99
C GLY A 36 14.00 5.41 -13.84
N LEU A 37 13.19 4.42 -14.16
CA LEU A 37 12.57 3.54 -13.18
C LEU A 37 13.35 2.23 -13.07
N SER A 38 13.45 1.70 -11.88
CA SER A 38 14.06 0.40 -11.62
C SER A 38 13.20 -0.42 -10.70
N ASP A 39 13.02 -1.70 -11.01
CA ASP A 39 12.30 -2.65 -10.16
C ASP A 39 13.28 -3.32 -9.20
N ARG A 40 12.96 -3.24 -7.92
CA ARG A 40 13.75 -3.83 -6.85
C ARG A 40 12.81 -4.50 -5.84
N HIS A 41 13.37 -4.98 -4.76
CA HIS A 41 12.62 -5.51 -3.62
C HIS A 41 12.94 -4.72 -2.36
N ILE A 42 12.09 -4.81 -1.37
CA ILE A 42 12.28 -4.07 -0.11
C ILE A 42 13.62 -4.41 0.55
N ARG A 43 14.07 -5.66 0.44
CA ARG A 43 15.40 -6.05 0.99
C ARG A 43 16.56 -5.30 0.35
N ASP A 44 16.36 -4.73 -0.85
CA ASP A 44 17.38 -3.94 -1.54
C ASP A 44 17.44 -2.50 -1.03
N PHE A 45 16.51 -2.12 -0.14
CA PHE A 45 16.41 -0.75 0.37
C PHE A 45 17.72 -0.28 1.01
N LEU A 46 18.44 -1.19 1.65
CA LEU A 46 19.71 -0.85 2.31
C LEU A 46 20.76 -0.34 1.32
N ASP A 47 20.66 -0.70 0.05
CA ASP A 47 21.58 -0.24 -0.98
C ASP A 47 21.38 1.24 -1.31
N TYR A 48 20.26 1.83 -0.89
CA TYR A 48 19.87 3.21 -1.21
C TYR A 48 20.03 4.17 -0.06
N ILE A 49 20.36 3.67 1.13
CA ILE A 49 20.58 4.52 2.31
C ILE A 49 22.07 4.60 2.63
N ARG A 50 22.46 5.75 3.17
CA ARG A 50 23.84 6.06 3.50
C ARG A 50 23.95 6.45 4.96
N PRO A 51 25.14 6.32 5.58
CA PRO A 51 25.36 6.87 6.91
C PRO A 51 25.00 8.36 6.95
N GLY A 52 24.25 8.77 7.96
CA GLY A 52 23.76 10.13 8.10
C GLY A 52 22.37 10.38 7.55
N ASP A 53 21.84 9.45 6.77
CA ASP A 53 20.44 9.56 6.30
C ASP A 53 19.48 9.37 7.48
N VAL A 54 18.35 10.05 7.39
CA VAL A 54 17.26 9.91 8.36
C VAL A 54 16.10 9.22 7.68
N VAL A 55 15.61 8.15 8.28
CA VAL A 55 14.46 7.39 7.77
C VAL A 55 13.31 7.56 8.75
N VAL A 56 12.16 8.00 8.23
CA VAL A 56 10.98 8.25 9.04
C VAL A 56 9.95 7.16 8.77
N PHE A 57 9.49 6.52 9.84
CA PHE A 57 8.48 5.47 9.77
C PHE A 57 7.23 5.86 10.53
N ASN A 58 6.11 5.29 10.10
CA ASN A 58 4.88 5.33 10.87
C ASN A 58 4.85 4.10 11.78
N ASN A 59 4.83 4.31 13.09
CA ASN A 59 4.73 3.24 14.07
C ASN A 59 3.32 3.10 14.67
N SER A 60 2.35 3.75 14.06
CA SER A 60 0.96 3.61 14.47
C SER A 60 0.48 2.18 14.21
N ARG A 61 -0.33 1.68 15.12
CA ARG A 61 -0.93 0.35 14.97
C ARG A 61 -2.25 0.49 14.22
N VAL A 62 -2.41 -0.32 13.17
CA VAL A 62 -3.70 -0.40 12.47
C VAL A 62 -4.65 -1.23 13.33
N ILE A 63 -5.82 -0.67 13.62
CA ILE A 63 -6.87 -1.40 14.30
C ILE A 63 -7.82 -2.05 13.30
N PRO A 64 -8.45 -3.19 13.63
CA PRO A 64 -9.43 -3.80 12.74
C PRO A 64 -10.72 -2.98 12.75
N ALA A 65 -10.81 -1.99 11.85
CA ALA A 65 -11.88 -1.01 11.82
C ALA A 65 -12.94 -1.29 10.76
N ARG A 66 -12.77 -2.34 9.95
CA ARG A 66 -13.71 -2.73 8.90
C ARG A 66 -14.29 -4.10 9.23
N PHE A 67 -15.60 -4.21 9.15
CA PHE A 67 -16.29 -5.49 9.39
C PHE A 67 -17.56 -5.55 8.56
N ASP A 68 -18.03 -6.77 8.33
CA ASP A 68 -19.27 -7.03 7.64
C ASP A 68 -20.39 -7.22 8.65
N ALA A 69 -21.54 -6.61 8.36
CA ALA A 69 -22.75 -6.78 9.16
C ALA A 69 -23.88 -7.24 8.25
N THR A 70 -24.73 -8.14 8.78
CA THR A 70 -25.86 -8.69 8.02
C THR A 70 -27.16 -8.29 8.71
N ASP A 71 -28.12 -7.78 7.93
CA ASP A 71 -29.43 -7.46 8.46
C ASP A 71 -30.32 -8.72 8.58
N ALA A 72 -31.53 -8.53 9.12
CA ALA A 72 -32.47 -9.62 9.30
C ALA A 72 -32.94 -10.24 7.96
N ALA A 73 -32.87 -9.48 6.86
CA ALA A 73 -33.23 -9.94 5.53
C ALA A 73 -32.08 -10.69 4.82
N GLY A 74 -30.89 -10.76 5.43
CA GLY A 74 -29.74 -11.45 4.88
C GLY A 74 -28.85 -10.59 4.00
N HIS A 75 -29.09 -9.29 3.93
CA HIS A 75 -28.21 -8.38 3.18
C HIS A 75 -26.95 -8.11 4.01
N THR A 76 -25.80 -8.12 3.33
CA THR A 76 -24.51 -7.87 3.97
C THR A 76 -24.04 -6.46 3.63
N TYR A 77 -23.58 -5.75 4.65
CA TYR A 77 -23.05 -4.40 4.54
C TYR A 77 -21.63 -4.34 5.07
N GLU A 78 -20.78 -3.61 4.38
CA GLU A 78 -19.43 -3.33 4.85
C GLU A 78 -19.47 -2.07 5.70
N ILE A 79 -19.00 -2.17 6.94
CA ILE A 79 -18.99 -1.07 7.89
C ILE A 79 -17.53 -0.75 8.24
N THR A 80 -17.20 0.54 8.16
CA THR A 80 -15.86 1.01 8.53
C THR A 80 -15.97 1.99 9.69
N LEU A 81 -15.21 1.74 10.74
CA LEU A 81 -15.08 2.66 11.85
C LEU A 81 -14.25 3.86 11.39
N HIS A 82 -14.85 5.05 11.40
CA HIS A 82 -14.21 6.25 10.88
C HIS A 82 -13.42 7.00 11.96
N THR A 83 -13.93 7.02 13.18
CA THR A 83 -13.29 7.70 14.33
C THR A 83 -13.36 6.78 15.53
N ALA A 84 -12.26 6.66 16.23
CA ALA A 84 -12.21 5.91 17.48
C ALA A 84 -12.39 6.83 18.69
#